data_0169f66d48896b656b6ba122268c3420
#
_entry.id   0169f66d48896b656b6ba122268c3420
#
_cell.length_a   1.000
_cell.length_b   1.000
_cell.length_c   1.000
_cell.angle_alpha   90.00
_cell.angle_beta   90.00
_cell.angle_gamma   90.00
#
_symmetry.space_group_name_H-M   'P 1'
#
loop_
_entity.id
_entity.type
_entity.pdbx_description
1 polymer ?
#
loop_
_entity_poly.entity_id
_entity_poly.type
_entity_poly.pdbx_seq_one_letter_code
_entity_poly.pdbx_strand_id
1 'polypeptide(L)'
;MKIVLFTENQRFGGMDTFITNLIEAWPDKNDSFLLICNENHPGLKYLSDNLDIKIIKHNIPLSWSFLSILISVLPSILKRFLRQIFKLLLLPYQYFKIKTLLKSVSGDALISINGAYPGGETCRIASIVWHRLGRNKSIHNIHNYAIQSRLIIRPIENIIDKK
;
A
#
# COMPACT_ATOMS: atom_id res chain seq x y z
N MET A 1 4.59 21.34 -4.87
CA MET A 1 5.29 20.11 -4.35
C MET A 1 5.08 18.95 -5.29
N LYS A 2 5.92 17.90 -5.17
CA LYS A 2 5.69 16.64 -5.85
C LYS A 2 5.18 15.61 -4.84
N ILE A 3 3.96 15.16 -5.02
CA ILE A 3 3.25 14.25 -4.10
C ILE A 3 3.26 12.85 -4.68
N VAL A 4 3.76 11.89 -3.91
CA VAL A 4 3.75 10.47 -4.25
C VAL A 4 2.56 9.82 -3.58
N LEU A 5 1.64 9.28 -4.36
CA LEU A 5 0.52 8.47 -3.89
C LEU A 5 0.94 7.01 -3.98
N PHE A 6 0.78 6.25 -2.91
CA PHE A 6 1.05 4.82 -2.87
C PHE A 6 -0.21 4.07 -2.47
N THR A 7 -0.69 3.19 -3.31
CA THR A 7 -1.93 2.44 -3.04
C THR A 7 -1.77 0.94 -3.19
N GLU A 8 -2.47 0.21 -2.34
CA GLU A 8 -2.63 -1.24 -2.40
C GLU A 8 -4.13 -1.55 -2.28
N ASN A 9 -4.74 -1.99 -3.36
CA ASN A 9 -6.15 -2.30 -3.37
C ASN A 9 -6.42 -3.68 -3.98
N GLN A 10 -7.35 -4.43 -3.38
CA GLN A 10 -7.71 -5.79 -3.79
C GLN A 10 -8.96 -5.82 -4.68
N ARG A 11 -9.70 -4.73 -4.72
CA ARG A 11 -10.95 -4.59 -5.48
C ARG A 11 -11.05 -3.18 -6.02
N PHE A 12 -11.60 -3.05 -7.20
CA PHE A 12 -12.03 -1.77 -7.71
C PHE A 12 -13.16 -1.21 -6.84
N GLY A 13 -13.12 0.09 -6.55
CA GLY A 13 -14.17 0.72 -5.75
C GLY A 13 -13.83 2.09 -5.19
N GLY A 14 -14.37 2.40 -4.03
CA GLY A 14 -14.30 3.73 -3.41
C GLY A 14 -12.90 4.30 -3.20
N MET A 15 -11.87 3.46 -3.10
CA MET A 15 -10.49 3.92 -3.01
C MET A 15 -10.00 4.58 -4.30
N ASP A 16 -10.36 4.01 -5.44
CA ASP A 16 -9.97 4.52 -6.74
C ASP A 16 -10.66 5.86 -7.02
N THR A 17 -11.96 5.93 -6.70
CA THR A 17 -12.73 7.18 -6.76
C THR A 17 -12.16 8.23 -5.80
N PHE A 18 -11.76 7.82 -4.60
CA PHE A 18 -11.14 8.75 -3.64
C PHE A 18 -9.82 9.33 -4.19
N ILE A 19 -8.96 8.52 -4.80
CA ILE A 19 -7.71 8.99 -5.40
C ILE A 19 -8.00 10.02 -6.49
N THR A 20 -8.97 9.76 -7.36
CA THR A 20 -9.37 10.69 -8.42
C THR A 20 -9.87 12.01 -7.82
N ASN A 21 -10.82 11.94 -6.90
CA ASN A 21 -11.38 13.13 -6.25
C ASN A 21 -10.33 13.91 -5.45
N LEU A 22 -9.38 13.23 -4.80
CA LEU A 22 -8.30 13.88 -4.06
C LEU A 22 -7.42 14.72 -4.98
N ILE A 23 -7.07 14.20 -6.14
CA ILE A 23 -6.24 14.91 -7.12
C ILE A 23 -7.01 16.07 -7.75
N GLU A 24 -8.26 15.85 -8.15
CA GLU A 24 -9.12 16.88 -8.74
C GLU A 24 -9.40 18.04 -7.78
N ALA A 25 -9.69 17.72 -6.51
CA ALA A 25 -9.98 18.70 -5.47
C ALA A 25 -8.74 19.29 -4.81
N TRP A 26 -7.52 18.92 -5.25
CA TRP A 26 -6.29 19.41 -4.62
C TRP A 26 -6.17 20.93 -4.75
N PRO A 27 -5.93 21.64 -3.64
CA PRO A 27 -6.04 23.10 -3.62
C PRO A 27 -4.95 23.82 -4.43
N ASP A 28 -3.71 23.30 -4.42
CA ASP A 28 -2.59 23.93 -5.15
C ASP A 28 -2.39 23.23 -6.50
N LYS A 29 -2.76 23.90 -7.57
CA LYS A 29 -2.64 23.38 -8.94
C LYS A 29 -1.20 23.33 -9.47
N ASN A 30 -0.24 23.91 -8.77
CA ASN A 30 1.19 23.78 -9.06
C ASN A 30 1.79 22.49 -8.50
N ASP A 31 1.07 21.79 -7.64
CA ASP A 31 1.50 20.50 -7.13
C ASP A 31 1.36 19.41 -8.20
N SER A 32 2.33 18.52 -8.28
CA SER A 32 2.32 17.41 -9.22
C SER A 32 2.16 16.08 -8.48
N PHE A 33 1.49 15.13 -9.13
CA PHE A 33 1.22 13.82 -8.57
C PHE A 33 1.94 12.71 -9.31
N LEU A 34 2.32 11.68 -8.56
CA LEU A 34 2.84 10.41 -9.06
C LEU A 34 2.14 9.29 -8.31
N LEU A 35 1.47 8.41 -9.02
CA LEU A 35 0.82 7.24 -8.42
C LEU A 35 1.70 6.01 -8.52
N ILE A 36 1.84 5.28 -7.43
CA ILE A 36 2.49 3.96 -7.37
C ILE A 36 1.46 2.93 -6.95
N CYS A 37 1.26 1.89 -7.76
CA CYS A 37 0.32 0.81 -7.48
C CYS A 37 0.81 -0.53 -8.02
N ASN A 38 0.20 -1.63 -7.57
CA ASN A 38 0.49 -2.95 -8.12
C ASN A 38 0.01 -3.05 -9.57
N GLU A 39 0.77 -3.72 -10.44
CA GLU A 39 0.41 -3.93 -11.85
C GLU A 39 -0.94 -4.67 -12.03
N ASN A 40 -1.30 -5.52 -11.06
CA ASN A 40 -2.58 -6.23 -11.00
C ASN A 40 -3.66 -5.45 -10.24
N HIS A 41 -3.49 -4.14 -10.03
CA HIS A 41 -4.48 -3.32 -9.35
C HIS A 41 -5.79 -3.26 -10.15
N PRO A 42 -6.93 -3.70 -9.58
CA PRO A 42 -8.18 -3.82 -10.33
C PRO A 42 -8.72 -2.49 -10.89
N GLY A 43 -8.43 -1.38 -10.20
CA GLY A 43 -8.80 -0.02 -10.61
C GLY A 43 -7.82 0.65 -11.56
N LEU A 44 -6.75 -0.03 -11.99
CA LEU A 44 -5.68 0.59 -12.77
C LEU A 44 -6.18 1.25 -14.06
N LYS A 45 -7.07 0.57 -14.79
CA LYS A 45 -7.66 1.12 -16.01
C LYS A 45 -8.45 2.40 -15.71
N TYR A 46 -9.32 2.36 -14.72
CA TYR A 46 -10.09 3.51 -14.28
C TYR A 46 -9.20 4.71 -13.91
N LEU A 47 -8.14 4.46 -13.14
CA LEU A 47 -7.19 5.51 -12.74
C LEU A 47 -6.42 6.09 -13.93
N SER A 48 -6.02 5.24 -14.89
CA SER A 48 -5.32 5.71 -16.09
C SER A 48 -6.21 6.48 -17.07
N ASP A 49 -7.51 6.15 -17.12
CA ASP A 49 -8.46 6.81 -18.01
C ASP A 49 -8.95 8.17 -17.45
N ASN A 50 -8.93 8.35 -16.12
CA ASN A 50 -9.45 9.54 -15.45
C ASN A 50 -8.37 10.47 -14.89
N LEU A 51 -7.10 10.06 -14.85
CA LEU A 51 -6.02 10.86 -14.28
C LEU A 51 -4.91 11.11 -15.29
N ASP A 52 -4.61 12.37 -15.55
CA ASP A 52 -3.43 12.77 -16.33
C ASP A 52 -2.20 12.90 -15.42
N ILE A 53 -1.78 11.76 -14.84
CA ILE A 53 -0.61 11.69 -13.98
C ILE A 53 0.27 10.50 -14.34
N LYS A 54 1.55 10.57 -13.96
CA LYS A 54 2.44 9.43 -14.10
C LYS A 54 2.05 8.30 -13.15
N ILE A 55 1.85 7.08 -13.68
CA ILE A 55 1.59 5.87 -12.90
C ILE A 55 2.79 4.94 -12.99
N ILE A 56 3.39 4.60 -11.85
CA ILE A 56 4.44 3.59 -11.74
C ILE A 56 3.82 2.30 -11.22
N LYS A 57 3.94 1.25 -12.01
CA LYS A 57 3.45 -0.09 -11.68
C LYS A 57 4.55 -0.92 -11.05
N HIS A 58 4.20 -1.75 -10.06
CA HIS A 58 5.11 -2.72 -9.47
C HIS A 58 4.44 -4.09 -9.32
N ASN A 59 5.27 -5.13 -9.26
CA ASN A 59 4.82 -6.52 -9.08
C ASN A 59 5.21 -7.11 -7.72
N ILE A 60 5.28 -6.27 -6.68
CA ILE A 60 5.60 -6.72 -5.33
C ILE A 60 4.49 -7.66 -4.85
N PRO A 61 4.80 -8.91 -4.50
CA PRO A 61 3.78 -9.87 -4.09
C PRO A 61 3.15 -9.46 -2.76
N LEU A 62 1.84 -9.67 -2.67
CA LEU A 62 1.05 -9.48 -1.48
C LEU A 62 0.79 -10.84 -0.81
N SER A 63 0.78 -10.88 0.51
CA SER A 63 0.61 -12.16 1.23
C SER A 63 -0.67 -12.90 0.88
N TRP A 64 -1.73 -12.18 0.54
CA TRP A 64 -3.01 -12.76 0.16
C TRP A 64 -3.04 -13.31 -1.27
N SER A 65 -2.34 -12.68 -2.23
CA SER A 65 -2.33 -13.13 -3.63
C SER A 65 -1.56 -14.43 -3.79
N PHE A 66 -0.44 -14.56 -3.10
CA PHE A 66 0.39 -15.76 -3.12
C PHE A 66 -0.33 -16.99 -2.55
N LEU A 67 -1.15 -16.78 -1.54
CA LEU A 67 -1.84 -17.84 -0.81
C LEU A 67 -3.17 -18.27 -1.43
N SER A 68 -3.80 -17.44 -2.27
CA SER A 68 -5.10 -17.76 -2.86
C SER A 68 -5.03 -19.02 -3.72
N ILE A 69 -3.93 -19.26 -4.40
CA ILE A 69 -3.70 -20.42 -5.28
C ILE A 69 -3.38 -21.68 -4.45
N LEU A 70 -2.55 -21.53 -3.41
CA LEU A 70 -2.03 -22.68 -2.63
C LEU A 70 -3.01 -23.20 -1.57
N ILE A 71 -3.97 -22.40 -1.16
CA ILE A 71 -4.77 -22.63 0.07
C ILE A 71 -6.24 -22.93 -0.23
N SER A 72 -6.67 -23.06 -1.49
CA SER A 72 -8.08 -23.31 -1.81
C SER A 72 -8.66 -24.53 -1.08
N VAL A 73 -7.85 -25.54 -0.82
CA VAL A 73 -8.25 -26.85 -0.24
C VAL A 73 -8.14 -26.92 1.29
N LEU A 74 -7.45 -25.98 1.94
CA LEU A 74 -7.16 -26.07 3.38
C LEU A 74 -8.32 -25.57 4.27
N PRO A 75 -8.47 -26.09 5.51
CA PRO A 75 -9.42 -25.56 6.49
C PRO A 75 -9.17 -24.06 6.80
N SER A 76 -10.23 -23.32 7.09
CA SER A 76 -10.19 -21.87 7.28
C SER A 76 -9.21 -21.40 8.40
N ILE A 77 -9.05 -22.20 9.45
CA ILE A 77 -8.13 -21.91 10.56
C ILE A 77 -6.68 -22.00 10.08
N LEU A 78 -6.33 -23.05 9.34
CA LEU A 78 -5.00 -23.25 8.80
C LEU A 78 -4.65 -22.18 7.75
N LYS A 79 -5.62 -21.81 6.89
CA LYS A 79 -5.49 -20.68 5.97
C LYS A 79 -5.10 -19.39 6.68
N ARG A 80 -5.77 -19.12 7.81
CA ARG A 80 -5.51 -17.90 8.60
C ARG A 80 -4.13 -17.91 9.22
N PHE A 81 -3.68 -19.04 9.72
CA PHE A 81 -2.35 -19.20 10.32
C PHE A 81 -1.25 -19.06 9.28
N LEU A 82 -1.35 -19.78 8.17
CA LEU A 82 -0.38 -19.69 7.07
C LEU A 82 -0.26 -18.28 6.50
N ARG A 83 -1.36 -17.54 6.35
CA ARG A 83 -1.32 -16.13 5.92
C ARG A 83 -0.44 -15.26 6.84
N GLN A 84 -0.47 -15.51 8.15
CA GLN A 84 0.35 -14.74 9.08
C GLN A 84 1.83 -15.06 8.91
N ILE A 85 2.17 -16.34 8.77
CA ILE A 85 3.55 -16.78 8.54
C ILE A 85 4.08 -16.20 7.22
N PHE A 86 3.32 -16.32 6.13
CA PHE A 86 3.73 -15.78 4.84
C PHE A 86 3.86 -14.26 4.85
N LYS A 87 2.98 -13.56 5.57
CA LYS A 87 3.11 -12.12 5.76
C LYS A 87 4.47 -11.77 6.40
N LEU A 88 4.87 -12.50 7.43
CA LEU A 88 6.16 -12.29 8.09
C LEU A 88 7.35 -12.62 7.18
N LEU A 89 7.28 -13.72 6.43
CA LEU A 89 8.33 -14.14 5.52
C LEU A 89 8.50 -13.19 4.32
N LEU A 90 7.40 -12.62 3.82
CA LEU A 90 7.44 -11.66 2.70
C LEU A 90 7.89 -10.26 3.13
N LEU A 91 7.77 -9.90 4.39
CA LEU A 91 8.02 -8.56 4.89
C LEU A 91 9.42 -8.02 4.55
N PRO A 92 10.53 -8.78 4.75
CA PRO A 92 11.86 -8.33 4.35
C PRO A 92 11.97 -8.10 2.83
N TYR A 93 11.44 -9.01 2.03
CA TYR A 93 11.44 -8.90 0.58
C TYR A 93 10.67 -7.66 0.11
N GLN A 94 9.45 -7.45 0.61
CA GLN A 94 8.63 -6.28 0.32
C GLN A 94 9.36 -5.00 0.72
N TYR A 95 10.00 -4.98 1.89
CA TYR A 95 10.77 -3.84 2.37
C TYR A 95 11.89 -3.46 1.40
N PHE A 96 12.72 -4.41 0.97
CA PHE A 96 13.83 -4.13 0.05
C PHE A 96 13.34 -3.70 -1.33
N LYS A 97 12.27 -4.32 -1.86
CA LYS A 97 11.68 -3.95 -3.15
C LYS A 97 11.08 -2.54 -3.10
N ILE A 98 10.32 -2.21 -2.06
CA ILE A 98 9.74 -0.87 -1.87
C ILE A 98 10.85 0.16 -1.66
N LYS A 99 11.91 -0.18 -0.94
CA LYS A 99 13.07 0.70 -0.75
C LYS A 99 13.74 1.04 -2.09
N THR A 100 13.96 0.04 -2.93
CA THR A 100 14.52 0.25 -4.28
C THR A 100 13.60 1.11 -5.13
N LEU A 101 12.30 0.81 -5.12
CA LEU A 101 11.29 1.58 -5.85
C LEU A 101 11.22 3.04 -5.39
N LEU A 102 11.14 3.29 -4.09
CA LEU A 102 11.04 4.65 -3.57
C LEU A 102 12.36 5.44 -3.69
N LYS A 103 13.52 4.77 -3.73
CA LYS A 103 14.79 5.43 -4.05
C LYS A 103 14.83 5.99 -5.47
N SER A 104 14.21 5.31 -6.43
CA SER A 104 14.17 5.75 -7.83
C SER A 104 13.14 6.86 -8.10
N VAL A 105 12.32 7.19 -7.10
CA VAL A 105 11.26 8.19 -7.20
C VAL A 105 11.63 9.44 -6.43
N SER A 106 11.57 10.59 -7.07
CA SER A 106 11.65 11.89 -6.39
C SER A 106 10.27 12.32 -5.93
N GLY A 107 10.17 12.89 -4.73
CA GLY A 107 8.91 13.43 -4.19
C GLY A 107 9.16 14.13 -2.86
N ASP A 108 8.31 15.09 -2.54
CA ASP A 108 8.39 15.92 -1.34
C ASP A 108 7.53 15.35 -0.21
N ALA A 109 6.45 14.65 -0.58
CA ALA A 109 5.52 14.01 0.36
C ALA A 109 5.04 12.65 -0.17
N LEU A 110 4.72 11.75 0.76
CA LEU A 110 4.08 10.46 0.49
C LEU A 110 2.69 10.44 1.11
N ILE A 111 1.68 10.06 0.33
CA ILE A 111 0.36 9.72 0.83
C ILE A 111 0.11 8.25 0.53
N SER A 112 0.12 7.43 1.56
CA SER A 112 -0.24 6.00 1.46
C SER A 112 -1.74 5.85 1.66
N ILE A 113 -2.41 5.23 0.69
CA ILE A 113 -3.87 5.12 0.65
C ILE A 113 -4.25 3.66 0.63
N ASN A 114 -4.98 3.19 1.65
CA ASN A 114 -5.45 1.82 1.71
C ASN A 114 -6.86 1.70 2.32
N GLY A 115 -7.53 0.59 1.99
CA GLY A 115 -8.93 0.37 2.38
C GLY A 115 -9.14 -0.02 3.84
N ALA A 116 -8.18 -0.62 4.54
CA ALA A 116 -8.37 -1.18 5.86
C ALA A 116 -7.11 -1.19 6.72
N TYR A 117 -7.27 -1.14 8.03
CA TYR A 117 -6.19 -1.35 9.01
C TYR A 117 -6.49 -2.64 9.81
N PRO A 118 -5.54 -3.56 9.98
CA PRO A 118 -4.13 -3.54 9.59
C PRO A 118 -3.85 -4.03 8.16
N GLY A 119 -4.72 -3.76 7.21
CA GLY A 119 -4.51 -4.00 5.79
C GLY A 119 -3.44 -3.08 5.17
N GLY A 120 -3.25 -3.20 3.86
CA GLY A 120 -2.31 -2.36 3.13
C GLY A 120 -0.85 -2.62 3.55
N GLU A 121 -0.39 -3.88 3.46
CA GLU A 121 0.95 -4.29 3.90
C GLU A 121 2.04 -3.44 3.26
N THR A 122 1.96 -3.25 1.95
CA THR A 122 2.94 -2.47 1.19
C THR A 122 2.82 -0.98 1.46
N CYS A 123 1.63 -0.45 1.72
CA CYS A 123 1.40 0.94 2.09
C CYS A 123 2.09 1.29 3.42
N ARG A 124 1.97 0.41 4.43
CA ARG A 124 2.65 0.60 5.73
C ARG A 124 4.17 0.56 5.58
N ILE A 125 4.68 -0.41 4.79
CA ILE A 125 6.11 -0.51 4.51
C ILE A 125 6.59 0.73 3.72
N ALA A 126 5.81 1.24 2.78
CA ALA A 126 6.16 2.43 2.02
C ALA A 126 6.34 3.65 2.92
N SER A 127 5.46 3.87 3.90
CA SER A 127 5.58 4.95 4.87
C SER A 127 6.86 4.83 5.72
N ILE A 128 7.18 3.62 6.21
CA ILE A 128 8.42 3.36 6.96
C ILE A 128 9.66 3.60 6.11
N VAL A 129 9.66 3.08 4.88
CA VAL A 129 10.77 3.23 3.95
C VAL A 129 10.97 4.70 3.60
N TRP A 130 9.89 5.44 3.35
CA TRP A 130 9.94 6.86 3.07
C TRP A 130 10.67 7.64 4.17
N HIS A 131 10.28 7.40 5.41
CA HIS A 131 10.94 8.01 6.56
C HIS A 131 12.42 7.60 6.69
N ARG A 132 12.74 6.31 6.49
CA ARG A 132 14.13 5.82 6.54
C ARG A 132 15.02 6.32 5.39
N LEU A 133 14.44 6.85 4.33
CA LEU A 133 15.15 7.55 3.27
C LEU A 133 15.41 9.04 3.62
N GLY A 134 15.12 9.46 4.85
CA GLY A 134 15.29 10.85 5.31
C GLY A 134 14.18 11.78 4.84
N ARG A 135 13.04 11.26 4.39
CA ARG A 135 11.91 12.02 3.88
C ARG A 135 10.82 12.09 4.96
N ASN A 136 10.54 13.27 5.47
CA ASN A 136 9.73 13.42 6.70
C ASN A 136 8.23 13.55 6.48
N LYS A 137 7.78 13.95 5.28
CA LYS A 137 6.35 14.18 5.03
C LYS A 137 5.70 12.89 4.52
N SER A 138 5.03 12.16 5.40
CA SER A 138 4.19 11.01 5.00
C SER A 138 2.86 11.02 5.75
N ILE A 139 1.79 10.71 5.02
CA ILE A 139 0.43 10.57 5.54
C ILE A 139 -0.06 9.18 5.17
N HIS A 140 -0.63 8.47 6.14
CA HIS A 140 -1.29 7.20 5.89
C HIS A 140 -2.80 7.39 6.01
N ASN A 141 -3.49 7.35 4.88
CA ASN A 141 -4.94 7.49 4.80
C ASN A 141 -5.60 6.11 4.83
N ILE A 142 -6.51 5.89 5.79
CA ILE A 142 -7.21 4.63 6.02
C ILE A 142 -8.71 4.88 5.95
N HIS A 143 -9.42 4.21 5.03
CA HIS A 143 -10.83 4.46 4.75
C HIS A 143 -11.82 3.65 5.58
N ASN A 144 -11.38 2.55 6.21
CA ASN A 144 -12.23 1.69 7.03
C ASN A 144 -11.82 1.71 8.49
N TYR A 145 -12.69 1.16 9.34
CA TYR A 145 -12.38 1.01 10.77
C TYR A 145 -11.09 0.23 11.00
N ALA A 146 -10.30 0.70 11.95
CA ALA A 146 -9.15 -0.03 12.44
C ALA A 146 -9.62 -1.26 13.22
N ILE A 147 -9.14 -2.43 12.83
CA ILE A 147 -9.39 -3.69 13.55
C ILE A 147 -8.09 -4.06 14.28
N GLN A 148 -8.25 -4.51 15.51
CA GLN A 148 -7.07 -4.92 16.31
C GLN A 148 -6.30 -6.04 15.61
N SER A 149 -4.98 -5.90 15.57
CA SER A 149 -4.08 -6.91 15.02
C SER A 149 -4.22 -8.22 15.77
N ARG A 150 -4.06 -9.33 15.06
CA ARG A 150 -4.09 -10.66 15.69
C ARG A 150 -2.89 -10.88 16.60
N LEU A 151 -3.09 -11.62 17.68
CA LEU A 151 -2.10 -11.84 18.73
C LEU A 151 -0.70 -12.23 18.21
N ILE A 152 -0.63 -13.10 17.19
CA ILE A 152 0.65 -13.63 16.68
C ILE A 152 1.51 -12.52 16.00
N ILE A 153 0.89 -11.60 15.28
CA ILE A 153 1.64 -10.55 14.55
C ILE A 153 1.62 -9.20 15.27
N ARG A 154 0.84 -9.08 16.34
CA ARG A 154 0.67 -7.84 17.10
C ARG A 154 1.98 -7.20 17.56
N PRO A 155 3.00 -7.94 18.05
CA PRO A 155 4.28 -7.34 18.44
C PRO A 155 4.97 -6.66 17.26
N ILE A 156 4.95 -7.29 16.07
CA ILE A 156 5.60 -6.77 14.87
C ILE A 156 4.83 -5.57 14.33
N GLU A 157 3.51 -5.65 14.30
CA GLU A 157 2.66 -4.53 13.88
C GLU A 157 2.81 -3.32 14.81
N ASN A 158 2.90 -3.54 16.12
CA ASN A 158 3.19 -2.47 17.08
C ASN A 158 4.55 -1.79 16.84
N ILE A 159 5.56 -2.54 16.39
CA ILE A 159 6.87 -1.96 16.03
C ILE A 159 6.76 -1.13 14.75
N ILE A 160 5.97 -1.59 13.80
CA ILE A 160 5.72 -0.89 12.54
C ILE A 160 4.96 0.42 12.79
N ASP A 161 3.98 0.41 13.68
CA ASP A 161 3.10 1.55 13.95
C ASP A 161 3.72 2.62 14.88
N LYS A 162 4.77 2.28 15.60
CA LYS A 162 5.50 3.23 16.48
C LYS A 162 6.49 4.13 15.74
N LYS A 163 6.65 3.94 14.45
CA LYS A 163 7.58 4.70 13.58
C LYS A 163 6.86 5.50 12.53
#